data_21260f4dd7977dec5aa62c64ea1b2a49
#
_entry.id   21260f4dd7977dec5aa62c64ea1b2a49
#
_cell.length_a   1.000
_cell.length_b   1.000
_cell.length_c   1.000
_cell.angle_alpha   90.00
_cell.angle_beta   90.00
_cell.angle_gamma   90.00
#
_symmetry.space_group_name_H-M   'P 1'
#
loop_
_entity.id
_entity.type
_entity.pdbx_description
1 polymer ?
#
loop_
_entity_poly.entity_id
_entity_poly.type
_entity_poly.pdbx_seq_one_letter_code
_entity_poly.pdbx_strand_id
1 'polypeptide(L)'
;MTVRENLNSFAGKPVADYKKAGDIRDFTAVAPRLRCDYNDTFGLRDFLALMLDEPGVGGVQALVFGAWMEDGESYQATPIGTIEMLVAMKERLPDLTALFFGDIISEENEISWIEQGDYSAIWAAFPRLEHFVARGGNNLRLGTINHGNLQRLVVEAGGLPLSVVREALSANAPIRHLELWLGDENYGANTSVADFADLFAGKLFPDLHTLALRNSEYSDALAEALAEAPILDRIKVLDLSMGTITDKGVQALAASSKVGRLEKLDISHHYAGAEAVEALRHATPNLVAEESLEADEWDGEPHYYIAVSE
;
A
#
# COMPACT_ATOMS: atom_id res chain seq x y z
N MET A 1 -9.66 7.89 7.21
CA MET A 1 -10.29 7.67 5.84
C MET A 1 -10.33 6.17 5.62
N THR A 2 -11.42 5.53 5.94
CA THR A 2 -11.65 4.10 5.66
C THR A 2 -11.56 3.87 4.16
N VAL A 3 -11.05 2.74 3.73
CA VAL A 3 -11.08 2.37 2.31
C VAL A 3 -12.52 2.03 1.92
N ARG A 4 -13.26 3.03 1.41
CA ARG A 4 -14.70 2.92 1.10
C ARG A 4 -15.00 2.78 -0.38
N GLU A 5 -14.02 2.97 -1.23
CA GLU A 5 -14.20 2.94 -2.68
C GLU A 5 -13.14 2.06 -3.34
N ASN A 6 -13.57 1.23 -4.26
CA ASN A 6 -12.67 0.49 -5.12
C ASN A 6 -11.94 1.45 -6.07
N LEU A 7 -10.80 1.03 -6.57
CA LEU A 7 -10.02 1.82 -7.53
C LEU A 7 -10.80 2.05 -8.83
N ASN A 8 -10.75 3.29 -9.31
CA ASN A 8 -11.22 3.67 -10.64
C ASN A 8 -10.10 3.65 -11.69
N SER A 9 -8.84 3.67 -11.25
CA SER A 9 -7.68 3.59 -12.13
C SER A 9 -6.51 2.89 -11.44
N PHE A 10 -5.72 2.12 -12.20
CA PHE A 10 -4.52 1.45 -11.69
C PHE A 10 -3.42 1.48 -12.76
N ALA A 11 -2.20 1.81 -12.35
CA ALA A 11 -1.03 1.92 -13.24
C ALA A 11 -1.31 2.75 -14.51
N GLY A 12 -2.04 3.86 -14.36
CA GLY A 12 -2.36 4.77 -15.47
C GLY A 12 -3.49 4.30 -16.39
N LYS A 13 -4.16 3.20 -16.06
CA LYS A 13 -5.29 2.68 -16.83
C LYS A 13 -6.59 2.74 -16.04
N PRO A 14 -7.75 2.99 -16.68
CA PRO A 14 -9.05 2.84 -16.02
C PRO A 14 -9.25 1.37 -15.62
N VAL A 15 -9.79 1.15 -14.42
CA VAL A 15 -10.16 -0.19 -13.95
C VAL A 15 -11.51 -0.59 -14.55
N ALA A 16 -11.61 -1.84 -15.02
CA ALA A 16 -12.84 -2.40 -15.55
C ALA A 16 -13.09 -3.80 -14.97
N ASP A 17 -14.27 -4.02 -14.41
CA ASP A 17 -14.66 -5.33 -13.89
C ASP A 17 -14.79 -6.35 -15.02
N TYR A 18 -14.26 -7.56 -14.77
CA TYR A 18 -14.39 -8.72 -15.63
C TYR A 18 -15.14 -9.83 -14.90
N LYS A 19 -16.29 -10.22 -15.42
CA LYS A 19 -17.16 -11.28 -14.87
C LYS A 19 -17.47 -12.39 -15.87
N LYS A 20 -17.34 -12.11 -17.15
CA LYS A 20 -17.64 -13.08 -18.24
C LYS A 20 -16.93 -12.72 -19.53
N ALA A 21 -16.86 -13.70 -20.42
CA ALA A 21 -16.31 -13.53 -21.75
C ALA A 21 -16.93 -12.33 -22.50
N GLY A 22 -16.07 -11.49 -23.05
CA GLY A 22 -16.43 -10.31 -23.84
C GLY A 22 -16.75 -9.04 -23.04
N ASP A 23 -16.64 -9.03 -21.71
CA ASP A 23 -16.80 -7.82 -20.90
C ASP A 23 -15.73 -6.77 -21.26
N ILE A 24 -14.52 -7.23 -21.56
CA ILE A 24 -13.41 -6.36 -21.97
C ILE A 24 -13.10 -6.63 -23.45
N ARG A 25 -13.21 -5.59 -24.28
CA ARG A 25 -12.93 -5.64 -25.72
C ARG A 25 -11.48 -5.39 -26.06
N ASP A 26 -10.82 -4.58 -25.27
CA ASP A 26 -9.42 -4.19 -25.46
C ASP A 26 -8.67 -4.25 -24.12
N PHE A 27 -7.96 -5.32 -23.92
CA PHE A 27 -7.14 -5.56 -22.73
C PHE A 27 -5.94 -4.61 -22.59
N THR A 28 -5.55 -3.94 -23.67
CA THR A 28 -4.48 -2.93 -23.61
C THR A 28 -4.94 -1.59 -23.05
N ALA A 29 -6.25 -1.31 -23.12
CA ALA A 29 -6.82 -0.01 -22.75
C ALA A 29 -7.18 0.10 -21.26
N VAL A 30 -7.37 -1.02 -20.58
CA VAL A 30 -7.89 -1.05 -19.19
C VAL A 30 -6.99 -1.90 -18.28
N ALA A 31 -7.20 -1.77 -16.97
CA ALA A 31 -6.76 -2.72 -15.97
C ALA A 31 -7.96 -3.58 -15.58
N PRO A 32 -8.03 -4.86 -16.02
CA PRO A 32 -9.09 -5.77 -15.60
C PRO A 32 -9.10 -5.90 -14.08
N ARG A 33 -10.29 -5.87 -13.47
CA ARG A 33 -10.49 -6.24 -12.09
C ARG A 33 -11.31 -7.51 -12.00
N LEU A 34 -10.73 -8.52 -11.35
CA LEU A 34 -11.40 -9.76 -11.00
C LEU A 34 -11.82 -9.68 -9.54
N ARG A 35 -13.09 -9.90 -9.25
CA ARG A 35 -13.64 -9.89 -7.88
C ARG A 35 -14.84 -10.82 -7.78
N CYS A 36 -15.05 -11.40 -6.61
CA CYS A 36 -16.24 -12.17 -6.30
C CYS A 36 -17.27 -11.25 -5.63
N ASP A 37 -18.52 -11.33 -6.04
CA ASP A 37 -19.64 -10.77 -5.31
C ASP A 37 -20.31 -11.86 -4.45
N TYR A 38 -21.01 -11.48 -3.40
CA TYR A 38 -21.62 -12.40 -2.43
C TYR A 38 -22.50 -13.51 -3.06
N ASN A 39 -23.09 -13.24 -4.23
CA ASN A 39 -23.96 -14.19 -4.94
C ASN A 39 -23.27 -14.89 -6.13
N ASP A 40 -21.98 -14.66 -6.34
CA ASP A 40 -21.27 -15.32 -7.43
C ASP A 40 -21.13 -16.82 -7.14
N THR A 41 -21.40 -17.64 -8.16
CA THR A 41 -21.15 -19.09 -8.12
C THR A 41 -19.73 -19.45 -8.56
N PHE A 42 -19.00 -18.48 -9.09
CA PHE A 42 -17.60 -18.59 -9.52
C PHE A 42 -16.70 -17.94 -8.49
N GLY A 43 -15.62 -18.65 -8.13
CA GLY A 43 -14.52 -18.09 -7.36
C GLY A 43 -13.59 -17.21 -8.21
N LEU A 44 -12.68 -16.51 -7.54
CA LEU A 44 -11.71 -15.64 -8.20
C LEU A 44 -10.85 -16.39 -9.24
N ARG A 45 -10.52 -17.66 -8.98
CA ARG A 45 -9.78 -18.54 -9.90
C ARG A 45 -10.56 -18.82 -11.20
N ASP A 46 -11.87 -18.96 -11.11
CA ASP A 46 -12.71 -19.24 -12.29
C ASP A 46 -12.77 -18.01 -13.19
N PHE A 47 -12.91 -16.80 -12.60
CA PHE A 47 -12.83 -15.55 -13.36
C PHE A 47 -11.46 -15.37 -14.00
N LEU A 48 -10.37 -15.71 -13.29
CA LEU A 48 -9.03 -15.66 -13.86
C LEU A 48 -8.88 -16.64 -15.02
N ALA A 49 -9.34 -17.88 -14.88
CA ALA A 49 -9.31 -18.88 -15.94
C ALA A 49 -10.07 -18.43 -17.19
N LEU A 50 -11.30 -17.91 -17.01
CA LEU A 50 -12.10 -17.37 -18.11
C LEU A 50 -11.38 -16.21 -18.81
N MET A 51 -10.83 -15.26 -18.06
CA MET A 51 -10.11 -14.14 -18.64
C MET A 51 -8.87 -14.59 -19.42
N LEU A 52 -8.11 -15.55 -18.88
CA LEU A 52 -6.89 -16.04 -19.53
C LEU A 52 -7.17 -16.76 -20.85
N ASP A 53 -8.38 -17.24 -21.09
CA ASP A 53 -8.79 -17.84 -22.35
C ASP A 53 -9.26 -16.83 -23.41
N GLU A 54 -9.46 -15.56 -23.03
CA GLU A 54 -9.92 -14.53 -23.97
C GLU A 54 -8.87 -14.17 -25.04
N PRO A 55 -9.33 -13.92 -26.27
CA PRO A 55 -8.48 -13.36 -27.29
C PRO A 55 -7.94 -11.98 -26.86
N GLY A 56 -6.64 -11.76 -27.01
CA GLY A 56 -6.00 -10.48 -26.71
C GLY A 56 -5.59 -10.30 -25.24
N VAL A 57 -5.83 -11.27 -24.36
CA VAL A 57 -5.44 -11.23 -22.94
C VAL A 57 -3.93 -10.99 -22.75
N GLY A 58 -3.09 -11.40 -23.71
CA GLY A 58 -1.64 -11.13 -23.68
C GLY A 58 -1.27 -9.66 -23.66
N GLY A 59 -2.20 -8.76 -24.03
CA GLY A 59 -2.02 -7.31 -23.92
C GLY A 59 -2.33 -6.70 -22.54
N VAL A 60 -2.72 -7.50 -21.55
CA VAL A 60 -2.94 -7.03 -20.17
C VAL A 60 -1.62 -6.53 -19.58
N GLN A 61 -1.58 -5.25 -19.21
CA GLN A 61 -0.42 -4.63 -18.57
C GLN A 61 -0.61 -4.40 -17.08
N ALA A 62 -1.85 -4.25 -16.63
CA ALA A 62 -2.21 -4.06 -15.23
C ALA A 62 -3.38 -4.99 -14.89
N LEU A 63 -3.33 -5.64 -13.74
CA LEU A 63 -4.37 -6.56 -13.28
C LEU A 63 -4.67 -6.31 -11.81
N VAL A 64 -5.95 -6.25 -11.48
CA VAL A 64 -6.46 -5.98 -10.13
C VAL A 64 -7.26 -7.18 -9.65
N PHE A 65 -6.99 -7.63 -8.43
CA PHE A 65 -7.77 -8.63 -7.72
C PHE A 65 -8.51 -7.95 -6.56
N GLY A 66 -9.84 -7.97 -6.61
CA GLY A 66 -10.72 -7.49 -5.57
C GLY A 66 -11.08 -8.59 -4.57
N ALA A 67 -12.30 -8.56 -4.04
CA ALA A 67 -12.75 -9.55 -3.07
C ALA A 67 -12.67 -10.98 -3.62
N TRP A 68 -12.18 -11.90 -2.79
CA TRP A 68 -11.97 -13.33 -3.14
C TRP A 68 -12.79 -14.29 -2.27
N MET A 69 -13.93 -13.84 -1.77
CA MET A 69 -14.86 -14.71 -1.06
C MET A 69 -15.35 -15.81 -1.99
N GLU A 70 -15.13 -17.07 -1.63
CA GLU A 70 -15.67 -18.23 -2.31
C GLU A 70 -16.87 -18.74 -1.52
N ASP A 71 -17.94 -19.18 -2.24
CA ASP A 71 -19.15 -19.90 -1.78
C ASP A 71 -19.35 -20.01 -0.26
N GLY A 72 -19.95 -19.02 0.39
CA GLY A 72 -20.40 -19.08 1.78
C GLY A 72 -19.31 -19.28 2.84
N GLU A 73 -18.06 -19.37 2.45
CA GLU A 73 -16.92 -19.33 3.33
C GLU A 73 -16.45 -17.88 3.49
N SER A 74 -16.84 -17.35 4.56
CA SER A 74 -16.56 -16.08 5.20
C SER A 74 -15.10 -15.60 5.11
N TYR A 75 -14.87 -14.44 5.54
CA TYR A 75 -13.71 -13.65 6.02
C TYR A 75 -12.31 -14.30 6.05
N GLN A 76 -12.16 -15.62 5.85
CA GLN A 76 -10.89 -16.37 5.84
C GLN A 76 -10.48 -16.87 4.45
N ALA A 77 -11.21 -16.51 3.41
CA ALA A 77 -10.81 -16.84 2.04
C ALA A 77 -9.46 -16.18 1.72
N THR A 78 -8.60 -16.89 1.00
CA THR A 78 -7.25 -16.43 0.64
C THR A 78 -7.07 -16.42 -0.87
N PRO A 79 -6.20 -15.57 -1.43
CA PRO A 79 -5.90 -15.56 -2.86
C PRO A 79 -4.88 -16.63 -3.28
N ILE A 80 -4.51 -17.58 -2.39
CA ILE A 80 -3.40 -18.54 -2.63
C ILE A 80 -3.59 -19.29 -3.96
N GLY A 81 -4.75 -19.88 -4.17
CA GLY A 81 -5.02 -20.63 -5.41
C GLY A 81 -5.00 -19.75 -6.66
N THR A 82 -5.39 -18.49 -6.53
CA THR A 82 -5.33 -17.49 -7.61
C THR A 82 -3.88 -17.11 -7.93
N ILE A 83 -3.04 -16.92 -6.89
CA ILE A 83 -1.60 -16.66 -7.05
C ILE A 83 -0.92 -17.84 -7.76
N GLU A 84 -1.20 -19.07 -7.33
CA GLU A 84 -0.66 -20.28 -7.95
C GLU A 84 -1.05 -20.39 -9.43
N MET A 85 -2.32 -20.16 -9.75
CA MET A 85 -2.81 -20.18 -11.14
C MET A 85 -2.15 -19.08 -11.97
N LEU A 86 -2.07 -17.85 -11.44
CA LEU A 86 -1.44 -16.74 -12.13
C LEU A 86 0.02 -17.05 -12.50
N VAL A 87 0.77 -17.61 -11.55
CA VAL A 87 2.17 -18.04 -11.78
C VAL A 87 2.25 -19.17 -12.81
N ALA A 88 1.36 -20.16 -12.72
CA ALA A 88 1.33 -21.30 -13.66
C ALA A 88 1.00 -20.85 -15.10
N MET A 89 0.17 -19.82 -15.24
CA MET A 89 -0.32 -19.30 -16.52
C MET A 89 0.41 -18.04 -17.01
N LYS A 90 1.56 -17.72 -16.44
CA LYS A 90 2.34 -16.49 -16.72
C LYS A 90 2.57 -16.20 -18.21
N GLU A 91 2.73 -17.23 -19.03
CA GLU A 91 2.94 -17.09 -20.48
C GLU A 91 1.72 -16.47 -21.21
N ARG A 92 0.54 -16.47 -20.58
CA ARG A 92 -0.66 -15.82 -21.11
C ARG A 92 -0.65 -14.31 -20.89
N LEU A 93 0.21 -13.79 -19.99
CA LEU A 93 0.30 -12.39 -19.59
C LEU A 93 1.73 -11.82 -19.80
N PRO A 94 2.29 -11.90 -21.01
CA PRO A 94 3.68 -11.51 -21.28
C PRO A 94 3.94 -10.02 -21.08
N ASP A 95 2.89 -9.18 -21.15
CA ASP A 95 3.00 -7.73 -21.05
C ASP A 95 2.65 -7.19 -19.65
N LEU A 96 2.43 -8.08 -18.67
CA LEU A 96 2.04 -7.67 -17.32
C LEU A 96 3.17 -6.89 -16.62
N THR A 97 2.86 -5.65 -16.20
CA THR A 97 3.77 -4.74 -15.51
C THR A 97 3.24 -4.27 -14.16
N ALA A 98 1.95 -4.46 -13.87
CA ALA A 98 1.36 -4.02 -12.62
C ALA A 98 0.36 -5.03 -12.05
N LEU A 99 0.47 -5.29 -10.74
CA LEU A 99 -0.43 -6.18 -10.00
C LEU A 99 -0.92 -5.49 -8.73
N PHE A 100 -2.22 -5.61 -8.48
CA PHE A 100 -2.82 -5.26 -7.20
C PHE A 100 -3.65 -6.42 -6.66
N PHE A 101 -3.34 -6.88 -5.46
CA PHE A 101 -4.11 -7.86 -4.70
C PHE A 101 -4.78 -7.20 -3.50
N GLY A 102 -6.12 -7.28 -3.44
CA GLY A 102 -6.91 -6.77 -2.34
C GLY A 102 -7.55 -5.40 -2.60
N ASP A 103 -8.04 -5.12 -3.82
CA ASP A 103 -8.94 -3.99 -4.04
C ASP A 103 -10.30 -4.28 -3.41
N ILE A 104 -10.29 -4.38 -2.08
CA ILE A 104 -11.39 -4.74 -1.19
C ILE A 104 -11.71 -3.51 -0.34
N ILE A 105 -12.99 -3.17 -0.27
CA ILE A 105 -13.49 -2.04 0.52
C ILE A 105 -14.03 -2.52 1.87
N SER A 106 -14.19 -1.62 2.83
CA SER A 106 -14.62 -1.95 4.19
C SER A 106 -16.00 -2.61 4.25
N GLU A 107 -16.90 -2.32 3.29
CA GLU A 107 -18.20 -2.98 3.19
C GLU A 107 -18.10 -4.45 2.73
N GLU A 108 -17.00 -4.84 2.08
CA GLU A 108 -16.76 -6.21 1.63
C GLU A 108 -15.97 -7.01 2.69
N ASN A 109 -14.89 -6.43 3.20
CA ASN A 109 -14.10 -6.96 4.30
C ASN A 109 -13.21 -5.85 4.88
N GLU A 110 -13.13 -5.77 6.18
CA GLU A 110 -12.24 -4.81 6.86
C GLU A 110 -10.79 -5.15 6.60
N ILE A 111 -9.94 -4.14 6.47
CA ILE A 111 -8.55 -4.30 6.02
C ILE A 111 -7.74 -5.26 6.88
N SER A 112 -8.00 -5.29 8.20
CA SER A 112 -7.32 -6.16 9.17
C SER A 112 -7.81 -7.61 9.16
N TRP A 113 -8.89 -7.90 8.42
CA TRP A 113 -9.41 -9.25 8.22
C TRP A 113 -9.08 -9.81 6.85
N ILE A 114 -8.47 -9.01 5.97
CA ILE A 114 -8.09 -9.47 4.64
C ILE A 114 -6.92 -10.46 4.77
N GLU A 115 -7.21 -11.71 4.48
CA GLU A 115 -6.22 -12.77 4.42
C GLU A 115 -5.46 -12.72 3.09
N GLN A 116 -4.15 -12.79 3.14
CA GLN A 116 -3.27 -12.74 1.99
C GLN A 116 -2.59 -14.11 1.72
N GLY A 117 -1.49 -14.12 1.01
CA GLY A 117 -0.72 -15.32 0.67
C GLY A 117 0.75 -15.04 0.48
N ASP A 118 1.46 -16.03 -0.08
CA ASP A 118 2.89 -15.95 -0.40
C ASP A 118 3.09 -15.53 -1.85
N TYR A 119 3.68 -14.35 -2.04
CA TYR A 119 3.96 -13.74 -3.35
C TYR A 119 5.36 -14.03 -3.88
N SER A 120 6.17 -14.85 -3.18
CA SER A 120 7.57 -15.11 -3.54
C SER A 120 7.75 -15.59 -4.99
N ALA A 121 6.80 -16.37 -5.51
CA ALA A 121 6.85 -16.91 -6.88
C ALA A 121 6.53 -15.85 -7.95
N ILE A 122 5.85 -14.77 -7.61
CA ILE A 122 5.48 -13.68 -8.55
C ILE A 122 6.70 -13.01 -9.14
N TRP A 123 7.74 -12.80 -8.33
CA TRP A 123 8.95 -12.07 -8.76
C TRP A 123 9.66 -12.73 -9.93
N ALA A 124 9.77 -14.05 -9.90
CA ALA A 124 10.38 -14.81 -11.00
C ALA A 124 9.41 -15.06 -12.17
N ALA A 125 8.09 -15.11 -11.89
CA ALA A 125 7.09 -15.36 -12.91
C ALA A 125 6.88 -14.17 -13.84
N PHE A 126 6.97 -12.94 -13.32
CA PHE A 126 6.68 -11.71 -14.06
C PHE A 126 7.87 -10.74 -14.06
N PRO A 127 8.92 -11.02 -14.83
CA PRO A 127 10.18 -10.24 -14.81
C PRO A 127 10.01 -8.80 -15.31
N ARG A 128 8.88 -8.46 -15.92
CA ARG A 128 8.55 -7.10 -16.37
C ARG A 128 7.75 -6.30 -15.35
N LEU A 129 7.44 -6.88 -14.17
CA LEU A 129 6.62 -6.21 -13.16
C LEU A 129 7.32 -4.95 -12.64
N GLU A 130 6.64 -3.82 -12.71
CA GLU A 130 7.13 -2.51 -12.27
C GLU A 130 6.39 -2.03 -11.01
N HIS A 131 5.14 -2.49 -10.83
CA HIS A 131 4.27 -2.01 -9.77
C HIS A 131 3.56 -3.19 -9.09
N PHE A 132 3.73 -3.29 -7.78
CA PHE A 132 3.05 -4.30 -6.96
C PHE A 132 2.38 -3.64 -5.75
N VAL A 133 1.13 -3.99 -5.52
CA VAL A 133 0.31 -3.56 -4.38
C VAL A 133 -0.33 -4.77 -3.73
N ALA A 134 -0.27 -4.84 -2.39
CA ALA A 134 -1.05 -5.77 -1.59
C ALA A 134 -1.80 -5.00 -0.49
N ARG A 135 -3.10 -5.25 -0.32
CA ARG A 135 -3.92 -4.72 0.77
C ARG A 135 -4.40 -5.86 1.67
N GLY A 136 -4.08 -5.74 2.95
CA GLY A 136 -4.25 -6.73 4.00
C GLY A 136 -2.90 -7.24 4.52
N GLY A 137 -2.77 -7.32 5.84
CA GLY A 137 -1.52 -7.72 6.51
C GLY A 137 -1.47 -9.20 6.90
N ASN A 138 -2.63 -9.85 7.03
CA ASN A 138 -2.74 -11.21 7.55
C ASN A 138 -2.16 -12.23 6.56
N ASN A 139 -1.29 -13.11 7.06
CA ASN A 139 -0.62 -14.14 6.27
C ASN A 139 0.14 -13.63 5.03
N LEU A 140 0.35 -12.30 4.93
CA LEU A 140 1.11 -11.71 3.84
C LEU A 140 2.58 -12.10 3.91
N ARG A 141 3.10 -12.59 2.79
CA ARG A 141 4.52 -12.83 2.58
C ARG A 141 4.95 -12.30 1.21
N LEU A 142 5.89 -11.37 1.23
CA LEU A 142 6.54 -10.91 0.01
C LEU A 142 7.68 -11.85 -0.41
N GLY A 143 8.29 -12.53 0.58
CA GLY A 143 9.46 -13.37 0.38
C GLY A 143 10.69 -12.56 -0.03
N THR A 144 11.64 -13.22 -0.69
CA THR A 144 12.84 -12.56 -1.19
C THR A 144 12.57 -11.86 -2.51
N ILE A 145 12.49 -10.54 -2.49
CA ILE A 145 12.32 -9.73 -3.70
C ILE A 145 13.70 -9.52 -4.35
N ASN A 146 13.92 -10.20 -5.47
CA ASN A 146 15.08 -9.97 -6.34
C ASN A 146 14.56 -9.69 -7.77
N HIS A 147 14.40 -8.40 -8.11
CA HIS A 147 13.65 -8.00 -9.28
C HIS A 147 14.25 -6.79 -10.00
N GLY A 148 14.54 -6.92 -11.30
CA GLY A 148 15.24 -5.87 -12.07
C GLY A 148 14.39 -4.65 -12.45
N ASN A 149 13.07 -4.76 -12.40
CA ASN A 149 12.16 -3.72 -12.91
C ASN A 149 11.16 -3.19 -11.87
N LEU A 150 11.06 -3.79 -10.68
CA LEU A 150 10.10 -3.35 -9.67
C LEU A 150 10.48 -1.96 -9.12
N GLN A 151 9.65 -0.96 -9.43
CA GLN A 151 9.88 0.44 -9.07
C GLN A 151 8.90 0.93 -7.99
N ARG A 152 7.71 0.34 -7.91
CA ARG A 152 6.70 0.71 -6.92
C ARG A 152 6.27 -0.51 -6.12
N LEU A 153 6.48 -0.43 -4.81
CA LEU A 153 6.03 -1.43 -3.83
C LEU A 153 5.13 -0.75 -2.80
N VAL A 154 3.91 -1.23 -2.70
CA VAL A 154 2.90 -0.71 -1.78
C VAL A 154 2.32 -1.86 -0.96
N VAL A 155 2.27 -1.68 0.35
CA VAL A 155 1.58 -2.59 1.27
C VAL A 155 0.66 -1.77 2.16
N GLU A 156 -0.62 -2.03 2.05
CA GLU A 156 -1.67 -1.35 2.80
C GLU A 156 -2.21 -2.32 3.87
N ALA A 157 -2.16 -1.93 5.14
CA ALA A 157 -2.61 -2.77 6.25
C ALA A 157 -3.16 -1.95 7.42
N GLY A 158 -4.09 -2.51 8.18
CA GLY A 158 -4.51 -1.98 9.48
C GLY A 158 -3.50 -2.26 10.59
N GLY A 159 -2.68 -3.32 10.42
CA GLY A 159 -1.55 -3.67 11.26
C GLY A 159 -0.49 -4.44 10.48
N LEU A 160 0.63 -3.81 10.13
CA LEU A 160 1.66 -4.42 9.28
C LEU A 160 2.72 -5.15 10.11
N PRO A 161 2.84 -6.49 9.95
CA PRO A 161 3.85 -7.24 10.69
C PRO A 161 5.29 -6.88 10.31
N LEU A 162 6.20 -6.85 11.28
CA LEU A 162 7.62 -6.58 11.09
C LEU A 162 8.28 -7.52 10.07
N SER A 163 7.83 -8.77 9.96
CA SER A 163 8.32 -9.71 8.96
C SER A 163 8.14 -9.18 7.54
N VAL A 164 6.96 -8.62 7.24
CA VAL A 164 6.64 -8.05 5.92
C VAL A 164 7.46 -6.78 5.66
N VAL A 165 7.59 -5.91 6.69
CA VAL A 165 8.44 -4.71 6.60
C VAL A 165 9.88 -5.09 6.28
N ARG A 166 10.44 -6.11 6.95
CA ARG A 166 11.79 -6.62 6.69
C ARG A 166 11.94 -7.19 5.28
N GLU A 167 10.95 -7.93 4.80
CA GLU A 167 10.95 -8.43 3.42
C GLU A 167 10.94 -7.26 2.41
N ALA A 168 10.10 -6.25 2.63
CA ALA A 168 10.04 -5.05 1.79
C ALA A 168 11.36 -4.26 1.80
N LEU A 169 11.95 -4.02 2.98
CA LEU A 169 13.19 -3.24 3.13
C LEU A 169 14.43 -3.99 2.62
N SER A 170 14.39 -5.33 2.55
CA SER A 170 15.48 -6.16 2.01
C SER A 170 15.37 -6.38 0.50
N ALA A 171 14.39 -5.76 -0.19
CA ALA A 171 14.22 -5.93 -1.62
C ALA A 171 15.45 -5.47 -2.42
N ASN A 172 15.95 -6.35 -3.27
CA ASN A 172 16.95 -6.01 -4.29
C ASN A 172 16.22 -5.65 -5.59
N ALA A 173 15.79 -4.39 -5.69
CA ALA A 173 15.03 -3.87 -6.82
C ALA A 173 15.21 -2.34 -6.93
N PRO A 174 15.04 -1.73 -8.11
CA PRO A 174 15.18 -0.29 -8.33
C PRO A 174 13.96 0.48 -7.81
N ILE A 175 13.64 0.33 -6.53
CA ILE A 175 12.48 0.94 -5.90
C ILE A 175 12.59 2.46 -5.93
N ARG A 176 11.58 3.11 -6.52
CA ARG A 176 11.41 4.56 -6.60
C ARG A 176 10.27 5.07 -5.72
N HIS A 177 9.31 4.21 -5.43
CA HIS A 177 8.18 4.48 -4.57
C HIS A 177 8.01 3.31 -3.59
N LEU A 178 8.21 3.59 -2.31
CA LEU A 178 7.90 2.67 -1.21
C LEU A 178 6.77 3.27 -0.38
N GLU A 179 5.70 2.51 -0.23
CA GLU A 179 4.56 2.89 0.59
C GLU A 179 4.18 1.73 1.51
N LEU A 180 4.18 1.98 2.81
CA LEU A 180 3.82 1.02 3.84
C LEU A 180 2.81 1.68 4.78
N TRP A 181 1.65 1.06 4.96
CA TRP A 181 0.69 1.45 5.99
C TRP A 181 1.00 0.62 7.22
N LEU A 182 1.54 1.26 8.24
CA LEU A 182 2.14 0.57 9.39
C LEU A 182 1.10 0.00 10.34
N GLY A 183 -0.01 0.73 10.54
CA GLY A 183 -1.14 0.28 11.32
C GLY A 183 -0.96 0.43 12.83
N ASP A 184 -1.74 -0.35 13.56
CA ASP A 184 -1.92 -0.35 15.00
C ASP A 184 -1.50 -1.71 15.59
N GLU A 185 -0.94 -1.73 16.81
CA GLU A 185 -0.47 -2.95 17.49
C GLU A 185 -1.59 -3.97 17.74
N ASN A 186 -2.82 -3.51 17.98
CA ASN A 186 -3.98 -4.38 18.20
C ASN A 186 -4.35 -5.21 16.97
N TYR A 187 -3.91 -4.77 15.77
CA TYR A 187 -4.14 -5.46 14.50
C TYR A 187 -2.88 -6.10 13.92
N GLY A 188 -1.83 -6.27 14.73
CA GLY A 188 -0.64 -7.03 14.38
C GLY A 188 0.57 -6.19 13.97
N ALA A 189 0.49 -4.86 14.02
CA ALA A 189 1.66 -4.01 13.88
C ALA A 189 2.63 -4.27 15.05
N ASN A 190 3.89 -4.47 14.73
CA ASN A 190 4.93 -4.69 15.74
C ASN A 190 6.27 -4.11 15.30
N THR A 191 6.20 -3.05 14.53
CA THR A 191 7.36 -2.27 14.07
C THR A 191 7.65 -1.09 14.98
N SER A 192 8.87 -0.61 14.89
CA SER A 192 9.33 0.61 15.56
C SER A 192 10.20 1.43 14.64
N VAL A 193 10.49 2.67 15.01
CA VAL A 193 11.41 3.55 14.26
C VAL A 193 12.76 2.91 14.00
N ALA A 194 13.26 2.08 14.93
CA ALA A 194 14.55 1.41 14.81
C ALA A 194 14.63 0.44 13.62
N ASP A 195 13.50 -0.14 13.21
CA ASP A 195 13.45 -1.06 12.08
C ASP A 195 13.68 -0.37 10.73
N PHE A 196 13.55 0.95 10.68
CA PHE A 196 13.78 1.78 9.50
C PHE A 196 15.16 2.47 9.47
N ALA A 197 16.06 2.15 10.42
CA ALA A 197 17.33 2.86 10.59
C ALA A 197 18.18 2.91 9.31
N ASP A 198 18.32 1.79 8.59
CA ASP A 198 19.10 1.74 7.34
C ASP A 198 18.41 2.50 6.18
N LEU A 199 17.08 2.50 6.14
CA LEU A 199 16.31 3.31 5.19
C LEU A 199 16.54 4.81 5.46
N PHE A 200 16.38 5.25 6.71
CA PHE A 200 16.55 6.66 7.11
C PHE A 200 17.98 7.14 6.93
N ALA A 201 18.97 6.25 7.16
CA ALA A 201 20.37 6.53 6.85
C ALA A 201 20.68 6.63 5.34
N GLY A 202 19.69 6.40 4.47
CA GLY A 202 19.85 6.47 3.02
C GLY A 202 20.65 5.31 2.42
N LYS A 203 20.80 4.19 3.12
CA LYS A 203 21.56 3.02 2.64
C LYS A 203 20.76 2.13 1.68
N LEU A 204 19.42 2.21 1.74
CA LEU A 204 18.52 1.41 0.92
C LEU A 204 17.97 2.23 -0.25
N PHE A 205 17.63 1.55 -1.34
CA PHE A 205 16.93 2.09 -2.50
C PHE A 205 17.51 3.40 -3.04
N PRO A 206 18.66 3.37 -3.73
CA PRO A 206 19.38 4.57 -4.18
C PRO A 206 18.52 5.49 -5.07
N ASP A 207 17.53 4.95 -5.77
CA ASP A 207 16.64 5.69 -6.67
C ASP A 207 15.30 6.08 -6.02
N LEU A 208 15.15 5.94 -4.69
CA LEU A 208 13.89 6.26 -4.01
C LEU A 208 13.55 7.75 -4.14
N HIS A 209 12.37 8.04 -4.63
CA HIS A 209 11.80 9.38 -4.76
C HIS A 209 10.65 9.64 -3.80
N THR A 210 9.83 8.61 -3.58
CA THR A 210 8.67 8.69 -2.70
C THR A 210 8.83 7.71 -1.56
N LEU A 211 8.79 8.23 -0.34
CA LEU A 211 8.67 7.45 0.89
C LEU A 211 7.35 7.78 1.55
N ALA A 212 6.50 6.77 1.71
CA ALA A 212 5.23 6.87 2.40
C ALA A 212 5.20 5.85 3.55
N LEU A 213 5.23 6.33 4.77
CA LEU A 213 5.08 5.56 6.00
C LEU A 213 3.78 6.03 6.66
N ARG A 214 2.68 5.51 6.13
CA ARG A 214 1.33 6.00 6.42
C ARG A 214 0.65 5.19 7.51
N ASN A 215 -0.46 5.71 7.99
CA ASN A 215 -1.35 4.98 8.90
C ASN A 215 -0.62 4.45 10.15
N SER A 216 0.25 5.26 10.77
CA SER A 216 1.11 4.83 11.87
C SER A 216 0.61 5.34 13.22
N GLU A 217 0.52 4.46 14.21
CA GLU A 217 0.23 4.82 15.60
C GLU A 217 1.39 5.57 16.31
N TYR A 218 2.60 5.51 15.74
CA TYR A 218 3.79 6.19 16.28
C TYR A 218 4.34 7.28 15.34
N SER A 219 3.44 8.03 14.69
CA SER A 219 3.78 9.04 13.66
C SER A 219 4.71 10.13 14.20
N ASP A 220 4.59 10.56 15.45
CA ASP A 220 5.50 11.56 16.05
C ASP A 220 6.94 11.06 16.08
N ALA A 221 7.15 9.81 16.48
CA ALA A 221 8.49 9.22 16.53
C ALA A 221 9.09 9.04 15.12
N LEU A 222 8.26 8.72 14.12
CA LEU A 222 8.70 8.71 12.71
C LEU A 222 9.10 10.10 12.25
N ALA A 223 8.30 11.13 12.54
CA ALA A 223 8.56 12.51 12.18
C ALA A 223 9.86 13.03 12.81
N GLU A 224 10.06 12.77 14.10
CA GLU A 224 11.29 13.13 14.83
C GLU A 224 12.54 12.46 14.21
N ALA A 225 12.47 11.17 13.91
CA ALA A 225 13.58 10.44 13.32
C ALA A 225 13.88 10.86 11.87
N LEU A 226 12.86 11.25 11.12
CA LEU A 226 12.98 11.67 9.73
C LEU A 226 13.47 13.11 9.60
N ALA A 227 13.17 14.00 10.55
CA ALA A 227 13.43 15.44 10.45
C ALA A 227 14.86 15.78 9.99
N GLU A 228 15.88 15.05 10.47
CA GLU A 228 17.29 15.24 10.08
C GLU A 228 17.88 14.01 9.34
N ALA A 229 17.04 13.05 8.95
CA ALA A 229 17.49 11.83 8.34
C ALA A 229 18.17 12.07 6.98
N PRO A 230 19.28 11.38 6.67
CA PRO A 230 19.95 11.49 5.37
C PRO A 230 19.07 11.16 4.16
N ILE A 231 18.04 10.34 4.31
CA ILE A 231 17.13 10.00 3.23
C ILE A 231 16.43 11.23 2.63
N LEU A 232 16.15 12.26 3.45
CA LEU A 232 15.52 13.50 3.00
C LEU A 232 16.37 14.32 2.01
N ASP A 233 17.67 14.04 1.92
CA ASP A 233 18.53 14.72 0.94
C ASP A 233 18.26 14.26 -0.51
N ARG A 234 17.51 13.17 -0.67
CA ARG A 234 17.29 12.58 -2.01
C ARG A 234 15.82 12.33 -2.36
N ILE A 235 14.95 12.00 -1.40
CA ILE A 235 13.53 11.84 -1.70
C ILE A 235 12.89 13.19 -2.01
N LYS A 236 11.81 13.15 -2.77
CA LYS A 236 11.03 14.32 -3.20
C LYS A 236 9.68 14.40 -2.50
N VAL A 237 9.11 13.24 -2.20
CA VAL A 237 7.82 13.11 -1.54
C VAL A 237 8.00 12.34 -0.25
N LEU A 238 7.54 12.92 0.85
CA LEU A 238 7.36 12.27 2.14
C LEU A 238 5.87 12.29 2.48
N ASP A 239 5.33 11.12 2.78
CA ASP A 239 3.93 10.96 3.18
C ASP A 239 3.87 10.25 4.54
N LEU A 240 3.40 10.96 5.56
CA LEU A 240 3.16 10.50 6.93
C LEU A 240 1.67 10.59 7.28
N SER A 241 0.80 10.64 6.28
CA SER A 241 -0.64 10.80 6.45
C SER A 241 -1.30 9.58 7.09
N MET A 242 -2.56 9.75 7.48
CA MET A 242 -3.41 8.70 8.04
C MET A 242 -3.01 8.23 9.45
N GLY A 243 -2.01 8.83 10.05
CA GLY A 243 -1.48 8.41 11.35
C GLY A 243 -1.88 9.32 12.50
N THR A 244 -1.14 9.23 13.59
CA THR A 244 -1.44 9.91 14.84
C THR A 244 -0.48 11.09 15.11
N ILE A 245 -0.01 11.76 14.06
CA ILE A 245 0.94 12.87 14.23
C ILE A 245 0.31 14.03 15.00
N THR A 246 1.02 14.52 16.03
CA THR A 246 0.62 15.62 16.90
C THR A 246 1.53 16.83 16.71
N ASP A 247 1.35 17.87 17.54
CA ASP A 247 2.24 19.03 17.60
C ASP A 247 3.72 18.65 17.72
N LYS A 248 4.01 17.56 18.43
CA LYS A 248 5.37 17.10 18.68
C LYS A 248 6.09 16.71 17.39
N GLY A 249 5.49 15.86 16.58
CA GLY A 249 6.04 15.44 15.30
C GLY A 249 6.09 16.58 14.29
N VAL A 250 5.02 17.38 14.24
CA VAL A 250 4.92 18.53 13.33
C VAL A 250 5.99 19.58 13.64
N GLN A 251 6.26 19.88 14.91
CA GLN A 251 7.31 20.82 15.34
C GLN A 251 8.72 20.29 15.00
N ALA A 252 8.95 18.98 15.15
CA ALA A 252 10.22 18.38 14.74
C ALA A 252 10.47 18.54 13.23
N LEU A 253 9.44 18.30 12.40
CA LEU A 253 9.53 18.54 10.95
C LEU A 253 9.71 20.03 10.63
N ALA A 254 9.00 20.94 11.31
CA ALA A 254 9.12 22.38 11.09
C ALA A 254 10.51 22.92 11.43
N ALA A 255 11.20 22.31 12.40
CA ALA A 255 12.57 22.66 12.77
C ALA A 255 13.64 22.09 11.81
N SER A 256 13.24 21.16 10.91
CA SER A 256 14.17 20.49 9.99
C SER A 256 14.68 21.45 8.91
N SER A 257 15.99 21.41 8.68
CA SER A 257 16.62 22.13 7.55
C SER A 257 16.38 21.46 6.19
N LYS A 258 15.77 20.28 6.16
CA LYS A 258 15.66 19.40 4.99
C LYS A 258 14.29 19.37 4.36
N VAL A 259 13.20 19.47 5.15
CA VAL A 259 11.82 19.33 4.64
C VAL A 259 11.45 20.39 3.60
N GLY A 260 12.05 21.57 3.64
CA GLY A 260 11.82 22.63 2.65
C GLY A 260 12.24 22.28 1.21
N ARG A 261 12.98 21.17 1.00
CA ARG A 261 13.38 20.67 -0.32
C ARG A 261 12.39 19.69 -0.91
N LEU A 262 11.43 19.21 -0.12
CA LEU A 262 10.43 18.27 -0.58
C LEU A 262 9.50 18.91 -1.60
N GLU A 263 9.20 18.19 -2.67
CA GLU A 263 8.17 18.55 -3.63
C GLU A 263 6.75 18.34 -3.05
N LYS A 264 6.62 17.44 -2.07
CA LYS A 264 5.40 17.22 -1.29
C LYS A 264 5.74 16.66 0.09
N LEU A 265 5.14 17.22 1.13
CA LEU A 265 5.03 16.63 2.46
C LEU A 265 3.54 16.48 2.77
N ASP A 266 3.11 15.28 3.14
CA ASP A 266 1.71 14.99 3.48
C ASP A 266 1.64 14.49 4.93
N ILE A 267 0.83 15.19 5.74
CA ILE A 267 0.53 14.82 7.14
C ILE A 267 -0.98 14.75 7.37
N SER A 268 -1.79 14.62 6.31
CA SER A 268 -3.26 14.61 6.40
C SER A 268 -3.75 13.53 7.35
N HIS A 269 -4.87 13.75 8.01
CA HIS A 269 -5.36 13.01 9.17
C HIS A 269 -4.38 13.18 10.34
N HIS A 270 -4.39 14.37 10.96
CA HIS A 270 -3.44 14.73 12.00
C HIS A 270 -4.15 15.34 13.22
N TYR A 271 -3.47 15.28 14.37
CA TYR A 271 -3.92 15.82 15.64
C TYR A 271 -3.14 17.08 16.07
N ALA A 272 -2.40 17.67 15.15
CA ALA A 272 -1.64 18.87 15.41
C ALA A 272 -2.51 20.13 15.36
N GLY A 273 -2.25 21.06 16.28
CA GLY A 273 -2.92 22.36 16.34
C GLY A 273 -2.52 23.29 15.19
N ALA A 274 -3.38 24.25 14.90
CA ALA A 274 -3.20 25.17 13.76
C ALA A 274 -1.86 25.92 13.79
N GLU A 275 -1.35 26.29 14.97
CA GLU A 275 -0.07 27.02 15.11
C GLU A 275 1.11 26.16 14.66
N ALA A 276 1.14 24.89 15.06
CA ALA A 276 2.20 23.94 14.65
C ALA A 276 2.15 23.66 13.13
N VAL A 277 0.96 23.45 12.59
CA VAL A 277 0.76 23.24 11.15
C VAL A 277 1.20 24.46 10.35
N GLU A 278 0.89 25.68 10.81
CA GLU A 278 1.29 26.91 10.13
C GLU A 278 2.81 27.11 10.18
N ALA A 279 3.46 26.78 11.29
CA ALA A 279 4.92 26.78 11.38
C ALA A 279 5.55 25.81 10.37
N LEU A 280 5.00 24.59 10.23
CA LEU A 280 5.46 23.63 9.23
C LEU A 280 5.20 24.11 7.80
N ARG A 281 4.09 24.81 7.54
CA ARG A 281 3.76 25.40 6.24
C ARG A 281 4.76 26.47 5.81
N HIS A 282 5.31 27.22 6.78
CA HIS A 282 6.40 28.16 6.50
C HIS A 282 7.72 27.46 6.17
N ALA A 283 7.98 26.30 6.78
CA ALA A 283 9.19 25.50 6.51
C ALA A 283 9.13 24.75 5.19
N THR A 284 7.92 24.30 4.79
CA THR A 284 7.68 23.57 3.52
C THR A 284 6.41 24.06 2.82
N PRO A 285 6.54 24.88 1.74
CA PRO A 285 5.38 25.43 1.04
C PRO A 285 4.45 24.40 0.40
N ASN A 286 4.97 23.18 0.17
CA ASN A 286 4.23 22.09 -0.46
C ASN A 286 3.61 21.12 0.57
N LEU A 287 3.25 21.62 1.74
CA LEU A 287 2.56 20.87 2.78
C LEU A 287 1.11 20.61 2.40
N VAL A 288 0.73 19.32 2.51
CA VAL A 288 -0.65 18.86 2.55
C VAL A 288 -0.95 18.46 4.00
N ALA A 289 -1.95 19.07 4.60
CA ALA A 289 -2.36 18.84 5.98
C ALA A 289 -3.89 19.00 6.05
N GLU A 290 -4.57 18.01 5.54
CA GLU A 290 -6.02 17.93 5.55
C GLU A 290 -6.51 17.09 6.72
N GLU A 291 -7.79 17.17 7.07
CA GLU A 291 -8.41 16.39 8.15
C GLU A 291 -7.72 16.57 9.50
N SER A 292 -7.76 17.80 10.04
CA SER A 292 -7.37 18.06 11.43
C SER A 292 -8.39 17.43 12.38
N LEU A 293 -7.91 16.65 13.34
CA LEU A 293 -8.70 15.89 14.28
C LEU A 293 -8.45 16.36 15.72
N GLU A 294 -9.41 16.08 16.58
CA GLU A 294 -9.28 16.23 18.03
C GLU A 294 -9.09 14.84 18.66
N ALA A 295 -8.24 14.77 19.70
CA ALA A 295 -8.08 13.54 20.45
C ALA A 295 -9.35 13.21 21.22
N ASP A 296 -9.71 11.94 21.31
CA ASP A 296 -10.71 11.48 22.25
C ASP A 296 -10.14 11.51 23.66
N GLU A 297 -10.93 11.91 24.65
CA GLU A 297 -10.55 11.83 26.06
C GLU A 297 -11.08 10.55 26.70
N TRP A 298 -10.19 9.73 27.24
CA TRP A 298 -10.54 8.57 28.06
C TRP A 298 -9.73 8.58 29.35
N ASP A 299 -10.40 8.51 30.49
CA ASP A 299 -9.79 8.59 31.84
C ASP A 299 -8.86 9.80 32.05
N GLY A 300 -9.11 10.93 31.34
CA GLY A 300 -8.29 12.16 31.40
C GLY A 300 -7.02 12.13 30.59
N GLU A 301 -6.82 11.10 29.77
CA GLU A 301 -5.69 10.99 28.83
C GLU A 301 -6.19 11.10 27.38
N PRO A 302 -5.43 11.78 26.48
CA PRO A 302 -5.78 11.88 25.08
C PRO A 302 -5.50 10.58 24.34
N HIS A 303 -6.46 10.14 23.54
CA HIS A 303 -6.33 8.98 22.65
C HIS A 303 -6.38 9.41 21.17
N TYR A 304 -5.46 8.88 20.40
CA TYR A 304 -5.28 9.18 18.98
C TYR A 304 -5.49 7.91 18.17
N TYR A 305 -6.23 8.01 17.09
CA TYR A 305 -6.54 6.87 16.22
C TYR A 305 -5.97 7.07 14.82
N ILE A 306 -5.45 6.02 14.25
CA ILE A 306 -5.08 5.97 12.83
C ILE A 306 -6.34 5.96 11.95
N ALA A 307 -6.18 6.32 10.68
CA ALA A 307 -7.33 6.45 9.77
C ALA A 307 -7.97 5.10 9.43
N VAL A 308 -7.17 4.03 9.37
CA VAL A 308 -7.60 2.70 8.94
C VAL A 308 -6.98 1.63 9.83
N SER A 309 -7.78 1.05 10.71
CA SER A 309 -7.39 -0.07 11.57
C SER A 309 -8.25 -1.31 11.33
N GLU A 310 -9.52 -1.08 10.99
CA GLU A 310 -10.51 -2.09 10.62
C GLU A 310 -10.95 -1.93 9.19
#